data_3d6be8b3b943f20a83f72ffee575e223
#
_entry.id   3d6be8b3b943f20a83f72ffee575e223
#
_cell.length_a   1.000
_cell.length_b   1.000
_cell.length_c   1.000
_cell.angle_alpha   90.00
_cell.angle_beta   90.00
_cell.angle_gamma   90.00
#
_symmetry.space_group_name_H-M   'P 1'
#
loop_
_entity.id
_entity.type
_entity.pdbx_description
1 polymer ?
#
loop_
_entity_poly.entity_id
_entity_poly.type
_entity_poly.pdbx_seq_one_letter_code
_entity_poly.pdbx_strand_id
1 'polypeptide(L)'
;MARISVVHDETDIPRSILRKAYVDIHGVSPSKGSIKHSSKGVFEGTRVLKKECTAFAAIYDMLRKVPGDSGHAHLLIRAYDMFTSLRPNPILDFTDAWVIARDLDGGDASMANCPTCSSVVLNWPGEITNCLICRAEIIG
;
A
#
# COMPACT_ATOMS: atom_id res chain seq x y z
N MET A 1 -6.96 -9.07 -5.40
CA MET A 1 -8.09 -8.43 -6.12
C MET A 1 -8.51 -7.14 -5.40
N ALA A 2 -8.66 -6.06 -6.14
CA ALA A 2 -9.00 -4.76 -5.57
C ALA A 2 -10.46 -4.72 -5.09
N ARG A 3 -10.72 -4.05 -3.96
CA ARG A 3 -12.09 -3.80 -3.50
C ARG A 3 -12.78 -2.79 -4.41
N ILE A 4 -14.10 -2.91 -4.52
CA ILE A 4 -14.93 -2.02 -5.34
C ILE A 4 -14.73 -0.55 -4.95
N SER A 5 -14.56 -0.25 -3.67
CA SER A 5 -14.29 1.11 -3.22
C SER A 5 -13.01 1.69 -3.82
N VAL A 6 -11.95 0.89 -3.91
CA VAL A 6 -10.68 1.32 -4.55
C VAL A 6 -10.89 1.59 -6.04
N VAL A 7 -11.57 0.69 -6.74
CA VAL A 7 -11.85 0.85 -8.17
C VAL A 7 -12.73 2.08 -8.41
N HIS A 8 -13.75 2.30 -7.55
CA HIS A 8 -14.60 3.48 -7.64
C HIS A 8 -13.78 4.77 -7.46
N ASP A 9 -12.93 4.82 -6.42
CA ASP A 9 -12.12 6.02 -6.12
C ASP A 9 -11.12 6.34 -7.25
N GLU A 10 -10.60 5.32 -7.95
CA GLU A 10 -9.63 5.49 -9.03
C GLU A 10 -10.28 5.77 -10.41
N THR A 11 -11.53 5.34 -10.62
CA THR A 11 -12.16 5.38 -11.95
C THR A 11 -13.42 6.23 -12.04
N ASP A 12 -13.97 6.65 -10.89
CA ASP A 12 -15.28 7.34 -10.79
C ASP A 12 -16.46 6.53 -11.33
N ILE A 13 -16.28 5.24 -11.61
CA ILE A 13 -17.38 4.37 -12.06
C ILE A 13 -18.32 4.11 -10.88
N PRO A 14 -19.64 4.28 -11.04
CA PRO A 14 -20.60 4.05 -9.95
C PRO A 14 -20.45 2.67 -9.31
N ARG A 15 -20.52 2.61 -7.99
CA ARG A 15 -20.34 1.36 -7.22
C ARG A 15 -21.35 0.28 -7.61
N SER A 16 -22.57 0.65 -7.96
CA SER A 16 -23.60 -0.29 -8.42
C SER A 16 -23.19 -1.02 -9.71
N ILE A 17 -22.58 -0.32 -10.65
CA ILE A 17 -22.06 -0.88 -11.90
C ILE A 17 -20.88 -1.81 -11.60
N LEU A 18 -19.96 -1.39 -10.73
CA LEU A 18 -18.82 -2.19 -10.35
C LEU A 18 -19.22 -3.47 -9.62
N ARG A 19 -20.21 -3.42 -8.74
CA ARG A 19 -20.73 -4.61 -8.04
C ARG A 19 -21.36 -5.60 -9.03
N LYS A 20 -22.14 -5.12 -9.96
CA LYS A 20 -22.73 -5.97 -11.01
C LYS A 20 -21.66 -6.64 -11.84
N ALA A 21 -20.69 -5.87 -12.33
CA ALA A 21 -19.58 -6.41 -13.10
C ALA A 21 -18.77 -7.44 -12.30
N TYR A 22 -18.54 -7.19 -11.01
CA TYR A 22 -17.84 -8.13 -10.13
C TYR A 22 -18.58 -9.47 -10.03
N VAL A 23 -19.90 -9.43 -9.80
CA VAL A 23 -20.73 -10.64 -9.72
C VAL A 23 -20.74 -11.38 -11.06
N ASP A 24 -20.86 -10.66 -12.17
CA ASP A 24 -20.87 -11.24 -13.52
C ASP A 24 -19.54 -11.96 -13.86
N ILE A 25 -18.41 -11.41 -13.39
CA ILE A 25 -17.09 -11.98 -13.65
C ILE A 25 -16.78 -13.14 -12.68
N HIS A 26 -17.06 -12.98 -11.40
CA HIS A 26 -16.62 -13.89 -10.35
C HIS A 26 -17.71 -14.84 -9.83
N GLY A 27 -18.96 -14.62 -10.16
CA GLY A 27 -20.09 -15.43 -9.73
C GLY A 27 -20.45 -15.31 -8.24
N VAL A 28 -19.78 -14.44 -7.50
CA VAL A 28 -19.99 -14.21 -6.06
C VAL A 28 -20.01 -12.72 -5.77
N SER A 29 -20.68 -12.34 -4.69
CA SER A 29 -20.68 -10.94 -4.24
C SER A 29 -19.29 -10.48 -3.79
N PRO A 30 -18.93 -9.21 -4.01
CA PRO A 30 -17.66 -8.67 -3.53
C PRO A 30 -17.57 -8.70 -2.00
N SER A 31 -16.35 -8.75 -1.49
CA SER A 31 -16.09 -8.73 -0.06
C SER A 31 -16.68 -7.49 0.61
N LYS A 32 -17.38 -7.71 1.72
CA LYS A 32 -17.89 -6.63 2.59
C LYS A 32 -16.80 -6.24 3.57
N GLY A 33 -16.78 -4.99 3.95
CA GLY A 33 -15.88 -4.45 4.95
C GLY A 33 -15.33 -3.09 4.52
N SER A 34 -14.94 -2.29 5.50
CA SER A 34 -14.33 -0.98 5.25
C SER A 34 -12.86 -1.11 4.87
N ILE A 35 -12.41 -0.19 4.02
CA ILE A 35 -10.98 0.02 3.79
C ILE A 35 -10.38 0.63 5.05
N LYS A 36 -9.16 0.23 5.41
CA LYS A 36 -8.46 0.82 6.54
C LYS A 36 -8.23 2.32 6.32
N HIS A 37 -8.38 3.10 7.37
CA HIS A 37 -8.30 4.56 7.27
C HIS A 37 -6.88 5.07 7.01
N SER A 38 -5.86 4.32 7.45
CA SER A 38 -4.48 4.74 7.33
C SER A 38 -3.53 3.56 7.11
N SER A 39 -2.39 3.86 6.50
CA SER A 39 -1.31 2.90 6.34
C SER A 39 -0.71 2.44 7.67
N LYS A 40 -0.79 3.26 8.72
CA LYS A 40 -0.43 2.86 10.07
C LYS A 40 -1.28 1.68 10.54
N GLY A 41 -2.60 1.72 10.30
CA GLY A 41 -3.49 0.60 10.60
C GLY A 41 -3.17 -0.67 9.83
N VAL A 42 -2.73 -0.55 8.58
CA VAL A 42 -2.24 -1.69 7.79
C VAL A 42 -0.94 -2.25 8.38
N PHE A 43 -0.04 -1.36 8.78
CA PHE A 43 1.27 -1.72 9.35
C PHE A 43 1.18 -2.38 10.73
N GLU A 44 0.09 -2.19 11.47
CA GLU A 44 -0.15 -2.79 12.77
C GLU A 44 -0.50 -4.27 12.67
N GLY A 45 0.45 -5.08 12.25
CA GLY A 45 0.27 -6.51 12.10
C GLY A 45 1.49 -7.30 12.54
N THR A 46 1.63 -8.48 11.99
CA THR A 46 2.80 -9.32 12.24
C THR A 46 4.07 -8.67 11.69
N ARG A 47 5.21 -9.14 12.17
CA ARG A 47 6.51 -8.67 11.65
C ARG A 47 6.66 -8.95 10.15
N VAL A 48 6.11 -10.05 9.66
CA VAL A 48 6.11 -10.37 8.23
C VAL A 48 5.32 -9.33 7.45
N LEU A 49 4.12 -8.99 7.89
CA LEU A 49 3.31 -7.95 7.25
C LEU A 49 4.00 -6.57 7.28
N LYS A 50 4.65 -6.21 8.39
CA LYS A 50 5.41 -4.97 8.49
C LYS A 50 6.55 -4.89 7.46
N LYS A 51 7.26 -5.99 7.25
CA LYS A 51 8.30 -6.08 6.22
C LYS A 51 7.72 -5.97 4.81
N GLU A 52 6.58 -6.61 4.56
CA GLU A 52 5.89 -6.52 3.27
C GLU A 52 5.40 -5.10 2.99
N CYS A 53 4.80 -4.43 3.97
CA CYS A 53 4.40 -3.03 3.86
C CYS A 53 5.57 -2.12 3.51
N THR A 54 6.70 -2.30 4.19
CA THR A 54 7.92 -1.51 3.96
C THR A 54 8.50 -1.78 2.56
N ALA A 55 8.55 -3.05 2.14
CA ALA A 55 9.04 -3.43 0.82
C ALA A 55 8.17 -2.85 -0.30
N PHE A 56 6.85 -2.99 -0.18
CA PHE A 56 5.93 -2.38 -1.16
C PHE A 56 6.06 -0.85 -1.18
N ALA A 57 6.09 -0.20 -0.02
CA ALA A 57 6.23 1.24 0.09
C ALA A 57 7.53 1.74 -0.55
N ALA A 58 8.63 1.03 -0.36
CA ALA A 58 9.91 1.36 -0.98
C ALA A 58 9.85 1.26 -2.51
N ILE A 59 9.24 0.21 -3.05
CA ILE A 59 9.06 0.03 -4.49
C ILE A 59 8.19 1.15 -5.06
N TYR A 60 7.06 1.43 -4.42
CA TYR A 60 6.16 2.50 -4.85
C TYR A 60 6.82 3.88 -4.82
N ASP A 61 7.52 4.19 -3.72
CA ASP A 61 8.23 5.46 -3.56
C ASP A 61 9.32 5.65 -4.63
N MET A 62 10.05 4.59 -4.94
CA MET A 62 11.05 4.59 -6.01
C MET A 62 10.41 4.85 -7.38
N LEU A 63 9.32 4.14 -7.71
CA LEU A 63 8.66 4.26 -9.00
C LEU A 63 7.99 5.64 -9.20
N ARG A 64 7.39 6.22 -8.16
CA ARG A 64 6.75 7.53 -8.27
C ARG A 64 7.74 8.67 -8.50
N LYS A 65 9.02 8.49 -8.17
CA LYS A 65 10.08 9.47 -8.39
C LYS A 65 10.67 9.41 -9.80
N VAL A 66 10.40 8.36 -10.56
CA VAL A 66 10.84 8.24 -11.94
C VAL A 66 9.95 9.14 -12.81
N PRO A 67 10.53 10.06 -13.62
CA PRO A 67 9.75 10.88 -14.54
C PRO A 67 8.96 10.01 -15.51
N GLY A 68 7.69 10.29 -15.67
CA GLY A 68 6.79 9.57 -16.58
C GLY A 68 5.37 10.05 -16.41
N ASP A 69 4.58 9.90 -17.46
CA ASP A 69 3.19 10.35 -17.54
C ASP A 69 2.21 9.23 -17.19
N SER A 70 2.58 8.40 -16.23
CA SER A 70 1.73 7.31 -15.78
C SER A 70 0.75 7.82 -14.72
N GLY A 71 -0.55 7.57 -14.92
CA GLY A 71 -1.57 7.86 -13.92
C GLY A 71 -1.33 7.08 -12.62
N HIS A 72 -1.90 7.57 -11.51
CA HIS A 72 -1.76 6.96 -10.19
C HIS A 72 -2.11 5.47 -10.17
N ALA A 73 -3.24 5.09 -10.78
CA ALA A 73 -3.67 3.69 -10.83
C ALA A 73 -2.65 2.79 -11.56
N HIS A 74 -2.09 3.26 -12.66
CA HIS A 74 -1.08 2.51 -13.41
C HIS A 74 0.21 2.32 -12.60
N LEU A 75 0.66 3.37 -11.93
CA LEU A 75 1.83 3.32 -11.06
C LEU A 75 1.64 2.33 -9.91
N LEU A 76 0.46 2.34 -9.28
CA LEU A 76 0.10 1.43 -8.21
C LEU A 76 0.10 -0.03 -8.67
N ILE A 77 -0.49 -0.32 -9.82
CA ILE A 77 -0.53 -1.66 -10.41
C ILE A 77 0.90 -2.16 -10.67
N ARG A 78 1.74 -1.34 -11.29
CA ARG A 78 3.14 -1.68 -11.55
C ARG A 78 3.92 -1.96 -10.27
N ALA A 79 3.75 -1.12 -9.25
CA ALA A 79 4.42 -1.30 -7.97
C ALA A 79 4.01 -2.60 -7.30
N TYR A 80 2.71 -2.91 -7.30
CA TYR A 80 2.21 -4.14 -6.70
C TYR A 80 2.64 -5.38 -7.49
N ASP A 81 2.65 -5.32 -8.81
CA ASP A 81 3.16 -6.41 -9.65
C ASP A 81 4.65 -6.69 -9.40
N MET A 82 5.47 -5.65 -9.28
CA MET A 82 6.88 -5.80 -8.92
C MET A 82 7.04 -6.41 -7.53
N PHE A 83 6.26 -5.94 -6.57
CA PHE A 83 6.27 -6.46 -5.20
C PHE A 83 5.91 -7.94 -5.16
N THR A 84 4.83 -8.36 -5.83
CA THR A 84 4.41 -9.77 -5.86
C THR A 84 5.37 -10.67 -6.64
N SER A 85 6.09 -10.13 -7.60
CA SER A 85 7.17 -10.86 -8.31
C SER A 85 8.33 -11.19 -7.37
N LEU A 86 8.64 -10.29 -6.43
CA LEU A 86 9.70 -10.49 -5.44
C LEU A 86 9.22 -11.26 -4.22
N ARG A 87 7.95 -11.16 -3.89
CA ARG A 87 7.31 -11.80 -2.74
C ARG A 87 6.04 -12.50 -3.18
N PRO A 88 6.10 -13.75 -3.71
CA PRO A 88 4.91 -14.51 -4.09
C PRO A 88 4.00 -14.79 -2.89
N ASN A 89 2.69 -14.75 -3.12
CA ASN A 89 1.66 -14.98 -2.09
C ASN A 89 1.84 -14.10 -0.84
N PRO A 90 1.90 -12.77 -0.98
CA PRO A 90 2.08 -11.89 0.17
C PRO A 90 0.83 -11.85 1.05
N ILE A 91 1.03 -11.50 2.34
CA ILE A 91 -0.06 -11.19 3.26
C ILE A 91 -0.67 -9.83 2.91
N LEU A 92 0.17 -8.88 2.48
CA LEU A 92 -0.27 -7.56 2.03
C LEU A 92 -1.07 -7.70 0.72
N ASP A 93 -2.37 -7.39 0.79
CA ASP A 93 -3.22 -7.41 -0.39
C ASP A 93 -3.17 -6.07 -1.16
N PHE A 94 -3.77 -6.06 -2.36
CA PHE A 94 -3.77 -4.88 -3.22
C PHE A 94 -4.50 -3.69 -2.57
N THR A 95 -5.58 -3.93 -1.83
CA THR A 95 -6.35 -2.88 -1.17
C THR A 95 -5.53 -2.18 -0.09
N ASP A 96 -4.83 -2.95 0.75
CA ASP A 96 -3.95 -2.41 1.79
C ASP A 96 -2.73 -1.71 1.17
N ALA A 97 -2.20 -2.23 0.07
CA ALA A 97 -1.16 -1.55 -0.71
C ALA A 97 -1.62 -0.19 -1.26
N TRP A 98 -2.86 -0.11 -1.74
CA TRP A 98 -3.45 1.16 -2.17
C TRP A 98 -3.52 2.19 -1.03
N VAL A 99 -3.86 1.77 0.19
CA VAL A 99 -3.87 2.66 1.37
C VAL A 99 -2.47 3.20 1.65
N ILE A 100 -1.44 2.36 1.57
CA ILE A 100 -0.04 2.79 1.74
C ILE A 100 0.36 3.81 0.66
N ALA A 101 0.05 3.53 -0.60
CA ALA A 101 0.35 4.42 -1.72
C ALA A 101 -0.35 5.78 -1.58
N ARG A 102 -1.61 5.77 -1.19
CA ARG A 102 -2.41 6.98 -0.92
C ARG A 102 -1.76 7.84 0.15
N ASP A 103 -1.36 7.24 1.27
CA ASP A 103 -0.77 7.97 2.38
C ASP A 103 0.63 8.51 2.03
N LEU A 104 1.41 7.79 1.23
CA LEU A 104 2.69 8.28 0.72
C LEU A 104 2.50 9.49 -0.21
N ASP A 105 1.52 9.43 -1.11
CA ASP A 105 1.24 10.54 -2.03
C ASP A 105 0.70 11.77 -1.29
N GLY A 106 -0.09 11.56 -0.26
CA GLY A 106 -0.69 12.63 0.56
C GLY A 106 0.25 13.22 1.62
N GLY A 107 1.39 12.60 1.87
CA GLY A 107 2.33 13.01 2.92
C GLY A 107 1.93 12.54 4.33
N ASP A 108 0.90 11.70 4.44
CA ASP A 108 0.48 11.10 5.73
C ASP A 108 1.39 9.97 6.17
N ALA A 109 2.22 9.47 5.26
CA ALA A 109 3.31 8.53 5.51
C ALA A 109 4.53 8.95 4.68
N SER A 110 5.70 8.51 5.09
CA SER A 110 6.95 8.78 4.37
C SER A 110 7.94 7.64 4.51
N MET A 111 8.91 7.62 3.60
CA MET A 111 10.06 6.72 3.68
C MET A 111 11.25 7.45 4.29
N ALA A 112 11.91 6.82 5.23
CA ALA A 112 13.12 7.34 5.87
C ALA A 112 14.19 6.27 5.94
N ASN A 113 15.42 6.68 6.21
CA ASN A 113 16.51 5.77 6.48
C ASN A 113 16.76 5.71 7.98
N CYS A 114 16.94 4.51 8.51
CA CYS A 114 17.32 4.34 9.90
C CYS A 114 18.68 5.03 10.17
N PRO A 115 18.78 5.89 11.18
CA PRO A 115 20.04 6.58 11.48
C PRO A 115 21.14 5.64 11.98
N THR A 116 20.78 4.44 12.46
CA THR A 116 21.72 3.46 13.01
C THR A 116 22.22 2.48 11.94
N CYS A 117 21.33 1.88 11.15
CA CYS A 117 21.71 0.83 10.19
C CYS A 117 21.45 1.19 8.73
N SER A 118 20.93 2.39 8.44
CA SER A 118 20.61 2.90 7.11
C SER A 118 19.51 2.12 6.36
N SER A 119 18.83 1.19 7.00
CA SER A 119 17.70 0.48 6.41
C SER A 119 16.55 1.43 6.12
N VAL A 120 15.82 1.15 5.05
CA VAL A 120 14.62 1.91 4.68
C VAL A 120 13.49 1.58 5.65
N VAL A 121 12.78 2.60 6.12
CA VAL A 121 11.70 2.49 7.11
C VAL A 121 10.50 3.31 6.66
N LEU A 122 9.33 2.71 6.72
CA LEU A 122 8.06 3.42 6.58
C LEU A 122 7.71 4.07 7.92
N ASN A 123 7.45 5.37 7.92
CA ASN A 123 7.10 6.10 9.14
C ASN A 123 5.97 7.13 8.89
N TRP A 124 5.48 7.68 9.99
CA TRP A 124 4.37 8.64 9.99
C TRP A 124 4.78 9.90 10.75
N PRO A 125 4.36 11.10 10.28
CA PRO A 125 4.70 12.36 10.93
C PRO A 125 4.31 12.38 12.41
N GLY A 126 5.25 12.77 13.27
CA GLY A 126 5.03 12.86 14.71
C GLY A 126 4.99 11.54 15.47
N GLU A 127 5.21 10.42 14.80
CA GLU A 127 5.19 9.10 15.42
C GLU A 127 6.60 8.55 15.64
N ILE A 128 6.74 7.69 16.62
CA ILE A 128 7.97 6.93 16.85
C ILE A 128 7.80 5.55 16.24
N THR A 129 8.71 5.18 15.36
CA THR A 129 8.73 3.89 14.69
C THR A 129 10.03 3.16 15.01
N ASN A 130 9.97 1.87 15.24
CA ASN A 130 11.16 1.05 15.45
C ASN A 130 11.65 0.46 14.13
N CYS A 131 12.94 0.56 13.90
CA CYS A 131 13.55 -0.09 12.74
C CYS A 131 13.32 -1.61 12.79
N LEU A 132 12.89 -2.20 11.67
CA LEU A 132 12.62 -3.63 11.59
C LEU A 132 13.90 -4.48 11.62
N ILE A 133 15.05 -3.88 11.37
CA ILE A 133 16.34 -4.56 11.33
C ILE A 133 17.09 -4.42 12.65
N CYS A 134 17.43 -3.20 13.07
CA CYS A 134 18.24 -2.95 14.27
C CYS A 134 17.44 -2.55 15.51
N ARG A 135 16.13 -2.34 15.38
CA ARG A 135 15.19 -1.93 16.43
C ARG A 135 15.42 -0.52 17.01
N ALA A 136 16.29 0.28 16.41
CA ALA A 136 16.47 1.67 16.82
C ALA A 136 15.17 2.47 16.63
N GLU A 137 14.91 3.40 17.54
CA GLU A 137 13.78 4.32 17.44
C GLU A 137 14.04 5.36 16.35
N ILE A 138 13.01 5.62 15.56
CA ILE A 138 13.03 6.60 14.48
C ILE A 138 11.84 7.55 14.70
N ILE A 139 12.16 8.84 14.76
CA ILE A 139 11.14 9.87 14.90
C ILE A 139 10.72 10.33 13.51
N GLY A 140 9.44 10.23 13.23
CA GLY A 140 8.86 10.65 11.95
C GLY A 140 8.62 12.15 11.84
#